data_f9ebb624ae7e5e0f7b6fe6c1d975689d
#
_entry.id   f9ebb624ae7e5e0f7b6fe6c1d975689d
#
_cell.length_a   1.000
_cell.length_b   1.000
_cell.length_c   1.000
_cell.angle_alpha   90.00
_cell.angle_beta   90.00
_cell.angle_gamma   90.00
#
_symmetry.space_group_name_H-M   'P 1'
#
loop_
_entity.id
_entity.type
_entity.pdbx_description
1 polymer ?
#
loop_
_entity_poly.entity_id
_entity_poly.type
_entity_poly.pdbx_seq_one_letter_code
_entity_poly.pdbx_strand_id
1 'polypeptide(L)'
;MIACIVTGHGGFSLGLKDALEMIAGPQELFEAIPFTKDEKVEAFELKLAEAVKNLTEQADGLLIFTDLKGGTPFKIAMPHAIRQENTIVLTGTNLPALIESIGSRLMTDNVENLAHALRISPECQLEVVQLDTAQEEVIDSGGI
;
A
#
# COMPACT_ATOMS: atom_id res chain seq x y z
N MET A 1 -0.39 -1.10 16.09
CA MET A 1 -0.80 -0.64 14.74
C MET A 1 0.02 -1.38 13.69
N ILE A 2 -0.59 -1.74 12.58
CA ILE A 2 0.10 -2.34 11.43
C ILE A 2 0.80 -1.25 10.64
N ALA A 3 2.09 -1.45 10.32
CA ALA A 3 2.84 -0.56 9.46
C ALA A 3 2.59 -0.88 7.98
N CYS A 4 2.80 0.11 7.14
CA CYS A 4 2.66 -0.02 5.70
C CYS A 4 3.90 0.51 4.97
N ILE A 5 4.34 -0.21 3.96
CA ILE A 5 5.28 0.26 2.96
C ILE A 5 4.56 0.22 1.61
N VAL A 6 4.67 1.29 0.83
CA VAL A 6 4.29 1.26 -0.59
C VAL A 6 5.56 1.38 -1.42
N THR A 7 5.73 0.47 -2.37
CA THR A 7 6.90 0.45 -3.25
C THR A 7 6.48 0.10 -4.68
N GLY A 8 7.27 0.51 -5.63
CA GLY A 8 6.99 0.30 -7.05
C GLY A 8 8.02 0.99 -7.93
N HIS A 9 7.86 0.82 -9.23
CA HIS A 9 8.72 1.42 -10.24
C HIS A 9 8.59 2.95 -10.29
N GLY A 10 9.71 3.63 -10.44
CA GLY A 10 9.73 5.08 -10.64
C GLY A 10 9.05 5.84 -9.51
N GLY A 11 8.19 6.78 -9.85
CA GLY A 11 7.46 7.64 -8.90
C GLY A 11 6.15 7.06 -8.36
N PHE A 12 5.83 5.80 -8.64
CA PHE A 12 4.57 5.17 -8.24
C PHE A 12 4.29 5.29 -6.73
N SER A 13 5.25 4.89 -5.90
CA SER A 13 5.08 4.88 -4.44
C SER A 13 4.96 6.29 -3.87
N LEU A 14 5.78 7.21 -4.36
CA LEU A 14 5.78 8.61 -3.90
C LEU A 14 4.47 9.31 -4.28
N GLY A 15 3.99 9.08 -5.51
CA GLY A 15 2.73 9.64 -5.98
C GLY A 15 1.51 9.12 -5.22
N LEU A 16 1.47 7.83 -4.92
CA LEU A 16 0.40 7.25 -4.12
C LEU A 16 0.40 7.78 -2.68
N LYS A 17 1.57 7.87 -2.07
CA LYS A 17 1.67 8.46 -0.72
C LYS A 17 1.24 9.92 -0.71
N ASP A 18 1.67 10.69 -1.69
CA ASP A 18 1.28 12.10 -1.84
C ASP A 18 -0.24 12.25 -1.95
N ALA A 19 -0.86 11.45 -2.82
CA ALA A 19 -2.32 11.44 -2.98
C ALA A 19 -3.05 11.01 -1.69
N LEU A 20 -2.54 9.99 -1.02
CA LEU A 20 -3.10 9.51 0.24
C LEU A 20 -3.05 10.61 1.32
N GLU A 21 -1.94 11.28 1.46
CA GLU A 21 -1.77 12.36 2.45
C GLU A 21 -2.64 13.57 2.12
N MET A 22 -2.88 13.85 0.85
CA MET A 22 -3.79 14.91 0.42
C MET A 22 -5.23 14.62 0.88
N ILE A 23 -5.65 13.37 0.88
CA ILE A 23 -7.00 12.93 1.26
C ILE A 23 -7.12 12.76 2.77
N ALA A 24 -6.17 12.10 3.40
CA ALA A 24 -6.25 11.62 4.78
C ALA A 24 -5.24 12.25 5.74
N GLY A 25 -4.37 13.13 5.26
CA GLY A 25 -3.29 13.72 6.05
C GLY A 25 -2.11 12.76 6.26
N PRO A 26 -1.07 13.23 6.96
CA PRO A 26 0.11 12.42 7.24
C PRO A 26 -0.24 11.15 8.02
N GLN A 27 0.43 10.05 7.68
CA GLN A 27 0.19 8.74 8.28
C GLN A 27 1.40 8.26 9.07
N GLU A 28 1.16 7.77 10.29
CA GLU A 28 2.18 7.12 11.11
C GLU A 28 2.50 5.74 10.55
N LEU A 29 3.75 5.27 10.73
CA LEU A 29 4.19 3.95 10.31
C LEU A 29 3.81 3.65 8.85
N PHE A 30 4.05 4.61 7.98
CA PHE A 30 3.71 4.53 6.56
C PHE A 30 4.86 5.13 5.75
N GLU A 31 5.56 4.30 4.97
CA GLU A 31 6.69 4.74 4.15
C GLU A 31 6.51 4.41 2.67
N ALA A 32 6.98 5.31 1.81
CA ALA A 32 7.06 5.08 0.38
C ALA A 32 8.52 4.88 -0.01
N ILE A 33 8.81 3.76 -0.66
CA ILE A 33 10.16 3.37 -1.07
C ILE A 33 10.19 3.23 -2.59
N PRO A 34 10.66 4.25 -3.32
CA PRO A 34 10.69 4.17 -4.78
C PRO A 34 11.84 3.30 -5.28
N PHE A 35 11.62 2.65 -6.41
CA PHE A 35 12.66 2.04 -7.21
C PHE A 35 12.92 2.95 -8.40
N THR A 36 13.95 3.77 -8.32
CA THR A 36 14.19 4.83 -9.31
C THR A 36 14.85 4.29 -10.58
N LYS A 37 14.69 5.02 -11.70
CA LYS A 37 15.03 4.59 -13.03
C LYS A 37 16.45 4.02 -13.19
N ASP A 38 17.45 4.70 -12.64
CA ASP A 38 18.85 4.31 -12.80
C ASP A 38 19.44 3.69 -11.53
N GLU A 39 18.59 3.34 -10.59
CA GLU A 39 18.99 2.75 -9.32
C GLU A 39 19.40 1.30 -9.49
N LYS A 40 20.51 0.92 -8.87
CA LYS A 40 20.91 -0.49 -8.81
C LYS A 40 19.97 -1.28 -7.90
N VAL A 41 19.67 -2.50 -8.28
CA VAL A 41 18.81 -3.40 -7.48
C VAL A 41 19.34 -3.54 -6.05
N GLU A 42 20.66 -3.65 -5.88
CA GLU A 42 21.30 -3.77 -4.56
C GLU A 42 21.05 -2.55 -3.67
N ALA A 43 21.07 -1.35 -4.24
CA ALA A 43 20.78 -0.11 -3.50
C ALA A 43 19.31 -0.05 -3.09
N PHE A 44 18.41 -0.45 -3.96
CA PHE A 44 16.98 -0.54 -3.65
C PHE A 44 16.72 -1.59 -2.56
N GLU A 45 17.35 -2.75 -2.66
CA GLU A 45 17.24 -3.81 -1.66
C GLU A 45 17.64 -3.33 -0.26
N LEU A 46 18.73 -2.56 -0.14
CA LEU A 46 19.16 -1.97 1.13
C LEU A 46 18.14 -0.97 1.68
N LYS A 47 17.60 -0.10 0.82
CA LYS A 47 16.57 0.86 1.24
C LYS A 47 15.33 0.16 1.78
N LEU A 48 14.86 -0.85 1.07
CA LEU A 48 13.68 -1.59 1.49
C LEU A 48 13.92 -2.35 2.80
N ALA A 49 15.08 -3.02 2.91
CA ALA A 49 15.46 -3.74 4.12
C ALA A 49 15.53 -2.83 5.34
N GLU A 50 16.08 -1.62 5.19
CA GLU A 50 16.14 -0.65 6.28
C GLU A 50 14.74 -0.20 6.71
N ALA A 51 13.88 0.11 5.76
CA ALA A 51 12.49 0.49 6.06
C ALA A 51 11.73 -0.64 6.75
N VAL A 52 11.87 -1.88 6.27
CA VAL A 52 11.25 -3.06 6.90
C VAL A 52 11.72 -3.20 8.35
N LYS A 53 13.04 -3.12 8.57
CA LYS A 53 13.61 -3.22 9.92
C LYS A 53 13.04 -2.14 10.86
N ASN A 54 13.09 -0.89 10.43
CA ASN A 54 12.66 0.23 11.25
C ASN A 54 11.16 0.15 11.60
N LEU A 55 10.32 -0.26 10.64
CA LEU A 55 8.88 -0.35 10.87
C LEU A 55 8.50 -1.57 11.71
N THR A 56 9.11 -2.72 11.47
CA THR A 56 8.78 -3.93 12.22
C THR A 56 9.16 -3.83 13.69
N GLU A 57 10.16 -3.04 14.05
CA GLU A 57 10.53 -2.77 15.44
C GLU A 57 9.45 -1.99 16.21
N GLN A 58 8.57 -1.30 15.51
CA GLN A 58 7.56 -0.40 16.09
C GLN A 58 6.12 -0.87 15.90
N ALA A 59 5.89 -1.89 15.07
CA ALA A 59 4.56 -2.26 14.62
C ALA A 59 4.18 -3.67 15.02
N ASP A 60 2.88 -3.95 15.03
CA ASP A 60 2.31 -5.28 15.28
C ASP A 60 2.42 -6.19 14.07
N GLY A 61 2.57 -5.62 12.89
CA GLY A 61 2.70 -6.31 11.62
C GLY A 61 3.02 -5.32 10.50
N LEU A 62 3.32 -5.84 9.32
CA LEU A 62 3.72 -5.03 8.17
C LEU A 62 3.01 -5.49 6.89
N LEU A 63 2.40 -4.56 6.20
CA LEU A 63 1.95 -4.74 4.82
C LEU A 63 2.91 -4.04 3.87
N ILE A 64 3.40 -4.77 2.88
CA ILE A 64 4.22 -4.20 1.81
C ILE A 64 3.37 -4.22 0.53
N PHE A 65 2.95 -3.03 0.13
CA PHE A 65 2.17 -2.82 -1.09
C PHE A 65 3.13 -2.63 -2.27
N THR A 66 2.99 -3.47 -3.29
CA THR A 66 3.80 -3.38 -4.50
C THR A 66 2.92 -3.07 -5.71
N ASP A 67 3.53 -2.52 -6.74
CA ASP A 67 2.79 -2.08 -7.93
C ASP A 67 2.35 -3.26 -8.80
N LEU A 68 3.24 -4.17 -9.12
CA LEU A 68 2.99 -5.18 -10.14
C LEU A 68 3.63 -6.51 -9.77
N LYS A 69 2.87 -7.58 -9.85
CA LYS A 69 3.33 -8.93 -9.55
C LYS A 69 4.46 -9.33 -10.48
N GLY A 70 5.55 -9.81 -9.90
CA GLY A 70 6.72 -10.26 -10.66
C GLY A 70 7.71 -9.15 -11.04
N GLY A 71 7.41 -7.88 -10.77
CA GLY A 71 8.36 -6.79 -10.95
C GLY A 71 9.47 -6.80 -9.90
N THR A 72 10.52 -6.01 -10.11
CA THR A 72 11.65 -5.93 -9.18
C THR A 72 11.24 -5.55 -7.76
N PRO A 73 10.41 -4.52 -7.53
CA PRO A 73 9.94 -4.22 -6.18
C PRO A 73 9.25 -5.39 -5.49
N PHE A 74 8.40 -6.11 -6.21
CA PHE A 74 7.75 -7.32 -5.72
C PHE A 74 8.76 -8.41 -5.36
N LYS A 75 9.72 -8.69 -6.24
CA LYS A 75 10.71 -9.74 -6.03
C LYS A 75 11.61 -9.46 -4.83
N ILE A 76 11.94 -8.19 -4.59
CA ILE A 76 12.74 -7.79 -3.44
C ILE A 76 11.92 -7.80 -2.14
N ALA A 77 10.63 -7.50 -2.22
CA ALA A 77 9.74 -7.51 -1.06
C ALA A 77 9.43 -8.92 -0.53
N MET A 78 9.24 -9.90 -1.43
CA MET A 78 8.79 -11.25 -1.05
C MET A 78 9.68 -11.96 -0.01
N PRO A 79 11.02 -11.92 -0.07
CA PRO A 79 11.84 -12.53 0.97
C PRO A 79 11.56 -12.03 2.38
N HIS A 80 11.14 -10.77 2.53
CA HIS A 80 10.77 -10.22 3.84
C HIS A 80 9.52 -10.90 4.40
N ALA A 81 8.51 -11.12 3.57
CA ALA A 81 7.30 -11.83 3.99
C ALA A 81 7.56 -13.30 4.33
N ILE A 82 8.53 -13.92 3.67
CA ILE A 82 8.90 -15.31 3.94
C ILE A 82 9.67 -15.46 5.26
N ARG A 83 10.53 -14.49 5.57
CA ARG A 83 11.44 -14.55 6.72
C ARG A 83 10.88 -13.98 8.01
N GLN A 84 9.90 -13.09 7.91
CA GLN A 84 9.36 -12.39 9.06
C GLN A 84 7.90 -12.72 9.27
N GLU A 85 7.57 -13.14 10.48
CA GLU A 85 6.18 -13.30 10.90
C GLU A 85 5.44 -11.95 10.81
N ASN A 86 4.15 -12.01 10.59
CA ASN A 86 3.30 -10.83 10.51
C ASN A 86 3.69 -9.82 9.41
N THR A 87 4.33 -10.30 8.33
CA THR A 87 4.64 -9.50 7.16
C THR A 87 3.99 -10.11 5.93
N ILE A 88 3.21 -9.30 5.21
CA ILE A 88 2.48 -9.73 4.00
C ILE A 88 2.77 -8.76 2.87
N VAL A 89 3.03 -9.32 1.68
CA VAL A 89 3.17 -8.55 0.45
C VAL A 89 1.87 -8.59 -0.34
N LEU A 90 1.40 -7.42 -0.72
CA LEU A 90 0.26 -7.23 -1.61
C LEU A 90 0.75 -6.65 -2.93
N THR A 91 0.11 -7.00 -4.03
CA THR A 91 0.45 -6.53 -5.37
C THR A 91 -0.80 -5.99 -6.09
N GLY A 92 -0.60 -5.21 -7.16
CA GLY A 92 -1.71 -4.54 -7.82
C GLY A 92 -2.25 -3.36 -7.02
N THR A 93 -1.39 -2.70 -6.27
CA THR A 93 -1.76 -1.62 -5.36
C THR A 93 -2.39 -0.44 -6.10
N ASN A 94 -3.43 0.09 -5.52
CA ASN A 94 -4.11 1.29 -5.99
C ASN A 94 -4.44 2.22 -4.81
N LEU A 95 -4.82 3.44 -5.11
CA LEU A 95 -5.13 4.44 -4.08
C LEU A 95 -6.30 4.02 -3.17
N PRO A 96 -7.43 3.49 -3.68
CA PRO A 96 -8.50 3.02 -2.81
C PRO A 96 -8.05 1.98 -1.79
N ALA A 97 -7.16 1.06 -2.16
CA ALA A 97 -6.63 0.05 -1.25
C ALA A 97 -5.80 0.69 -0.12
N LEU A 98 -5.00 1.71 -0.42
CA LEU A 98 -4.25 2.43 0.61
C LEU A 98 -5.17 3.20 1.55
N ILE A 99 -6.19 3.88 1.02
CA ILE A 99 -7.18 4.59 1.83
C ILE A 99 -7.88 3.63 2.78
N GLU A 100 -8.32 2.49 2.28
CA GLU A 100 -8.99 1.49 3.10
C GLU A 100 -8.05 0.91 4.17
N SER A 101 -6.80 0.67 3.82
CA SER A 101 -5.82 0.09 4.75
C SER A 101 -5.57 0.99 5.97
N ILE A 102 -5.45 2.30 5.79
CA ILE A 102 -5.20 3.21 6.89
C ILE A 102 -6.40 3.35 7.82
N GLY A 103 -7.62 3.24 7.31
CA GLY A 103 -8.83 3.17 8.11
C GLY A 103 -8.96 1.84 8.86
N SER A 104 -8.81 0.75 8.14
CA SER A 104 -9.00 -0.61 8.70
C SER A 104 -7.93 -0.98 9.72
N ARG A 105 -6.70 -0.51 9.58
CA ARG A 105 -5.63 -0.79 10.57
C ARG A 105 -5.89 -0.18 11.95
N LEU A 106 -6.83 0.75 12.06
CA LEU A 106 -7.29 1.27 13.35
C LEU A 106 -8.19 0.26 14.08
N MET A 107 -8.73 -0.70 13.38
CA MET A 107 -9.69 -1.68 13.89
C MET A 107 -9.09 -3.06 14.15
N THR A 108 -7.88 -3.32 13.68
CA THR A 108 -7.23 -4.61 13.84
C THR A 108 -5.71 -4.48 13.89
N ASP A 109 -5.07 -5.32 14.71
CA ASP A 109 -3.62 -5.49 14.74
C ASP A 109 -3.19 -6.80 14.06
N ASN A 110 -4.13 -7.55 13.48
CA ASN A 110 -3.87 -8.78 12.77
C ASN A 110 -3.66 -8.49 11.28
N VAL A 111 -2.43 -8.67 10.82
CA VAL A 111 -2.03 -8.35 9.44
C VAL A 111 -2.73 -9.24 8.41
N GLU A 112 -2.99 -10.52 8.74
CA GLU A 112 -3.68 -11.44 7.85
C GLU A 112 -5.15 -11.04 7.66
N ASN A 113 -5.82 -10.63 8.75
CA ASN A 113 -7.20 -10.14 8.68
C ASN A 113 -7.28 -8.87 7.83
N LEU A 114 -6.35 -7.95 8.00
CA LEU A 114 -6.32 -6.72 7.21
C LEU A 114 -6.06 -7.01 5.73
N ALA A 115 -5.06 -7.82 5.43
CA ALA A 115 -4.75 -8.19 4.04
C ALA A 115 -5.93 -8.89 3.36
N HIS A 116 -6.60 -9.81 4.06
CA HIS A 116 -7.78 -10.49 3.52
C HIS A 116 -8.94 -9.52 3.25
N ALA A 117 -9.20 -8.59 4.17
CA ALA A 117 -10.24 -7.57 4.00
C ALA A 117 -9.98 -6.70 2.76
N LEU A 118 -8.74 -6.28 2.54
CA LEU A 118 -8.36 -5.50 1.35
C LEU A 118 -8.54 -6.31 0.07
N ARG A 119 -8.17 -7.59 0.09
CA ARG A 119 -8.26 -8.49 -1.06
C ARG A 119 -9.70 -8.65 -1.56
N ILE A 120 -10.67 -8.77 -0.67
CA ILE A 120 -12.08 -9.01 -1.03
C ILE A 120 -12.90 -7.74 -1.17
N SER A 121 -12.35 -6.57 -0.81
CA SER A 121 -13.09 -5.31 -0.84
C SER A 121 -13.42 -4.89 -2.26
N PRO A 122 -14.72 -4.66 -2.59
CA PRO A 122 -15.10 -4.12 -3.90
C PRO A 122 -14.49 -2.74 -4.18
N GLU A 123 -14.25 -1.94 -3.14
CA GLU A 123 -13.69 -0.59 -3.25
C GLU A 123 -12.25 -0.61 -3.77
N CYS A 124 -11.54 -1.73 -3.62
CA CYS A 124 -10.18 -1.90 -4.10
C CYS A 124 -10.10 -2.44 -5.54
N GLN A 125 -11.23 -2.69 -6.18
CA GLN A 125 -11.30 -3.25 -7.54
C GLN A 125 -11.46 -2.15 -8.58
N LEU A 126 -11.00 -2.41 -9.81
CA LEU A 126 -11.36 -1.57 -10.95
C LEU A 126 -12.86 -1.66 -11.19
N GLU A 127 -13.47 -0.54 -11.50
CA GLU A 127 -14.90 -0.45 -11.67
C GLU A 127 -15.23 0.18 -13.02
N VAL A 128 -16.19 -0.42 -13.74
CA VAL A 128 -16.81 0.21 -14.91
C VAL A 128 -18.02 1.01 -14.44
N VAL A 129 -17.93 2.32 -14.53
CA VAL A 129 -18.99 3.21 -14.05
C VAL A 129 -19.98 3.48 -15.19
N GLN A 130 -21.27 3.20 -14.93
CA GLN A 130 -22.38 3.55 -15.80
C GLN A 130 -23.25 4.55 -15.05
N LEU A 131 -23.36 5.76 -15.60
CA LEU A 131 -24.10 6.83 -14.98
C LEU A 131 -25.58 6.75 -15.30
N ASP A 132 -26.39 6.81 -14.24
CA ASP A 132 -27.81 7.14 -14.32
C ASP A 132 -28.05 8.43 -13.51
N THR A 133 -29.30 8.91 -13.46
CA THR A 133 -29.67 10.18 -12.78
C THR A 133 -29.23 10.18 -11.29
N ALA A 134 -29.37 9.06 -10.60
CA ALA A 134 -28.99 8.94 -9.19
C ALA A 134 -27.46 8.96 -9.01
N GLN A 135 -26.71 8.31 -9.91
CA GLN A 135 -25.24 8.33 -9.89
C GLN A 135 -24.67 9.71 -10.20
N GLU A 136 -25.28 10.45 -11.11
CA GLU A 136 -24.90 11.84 -11.42
C GLU A 136 -25.03 12.73 -10.18
N GLU A 137 -26.11 12.61 -9.42
CA GLU A 137 -26.30 13.35 -8.17
C GLU A 137 -25.22 13.03 -7.14
N VAL A 138 -24.85 11.77 -6.99
CA VAL A 138 -23.78 11.35 -6.08
C VAL A 138 -22.44 11.93 -6.50
N ILE A 139 -22.11 11.93 -7.79
CA ILE A 139 -20.86 12.50 -8.32
C ILE A 139 -20.81 14.00 -8.08
N ASP A 140 -21.89 14.73 -8.31
CA ASP A 140 -21.96 16.17 -8.11
C ASP A 140 -21.83 16.57 -6.63
N SER A 141 -22.28 15.72 -5.71
CA SER A 141 -22.24 15.99 -4.27
C SER A 141 -21.00 15.46 -3.57
N GLY A 142 -20.25 14.55 -4.18
CA GLY A 142 -19.14 13.83 -3.55
C GLY A 142 -17.78 14.40 -3.91
N GLY A 143 -17.35 15.45 -3.25
CA GLY A 143 -16.02 15.97 -3.43
C GLY A 143 -15.01 15.37 -2.44
N ILE A 144 -13.99 14.69 -2.95
CA ILE A 144 -12.74 14.47 -2.22
C ILE A 144 -11.70 15.42 -2.78
#